data_47c7baf8d2cdd81b302df0c94ef36650
#
_entry.id   47c7baf8d2cdd81b302df0c94ef36650
#
_cell.length_a   1.000
_cell.length_b   1.000
_cell.length_c   1.000
_cell.angle_alpha   90.00
_cell.angle_beta   90.00
_cell.angle_gamma   90.00
#
_symmetry.space_group_name_H-M   'P 1'
#
loop_
_entity.id
_entity.type
_entity.pdbx_description
1 polymer ?
#
loop_
_entity_poly.entity_id
_entity_poly.type
_entity_poly.pdbx_seq_one_letter_code
_entity_poly.pdbx_strand_id
1 'polypeptide(L)'
;MEIPSFLKEKLITQYGEEITQKIIKGYKAKRKTTLRVNTLKTSLHNVIDVLDKNNIKFERVNWYNDALIIENANESDIQNLDIYKNGEIYLQSLSSMLPPLILNPQEKTDILDMAAAPGGKTTQIATIVNNNASITACELNKIRAERLKYNIEKQGAKAYVMVTDARRIDSFFSFDNILLDAPCSGSGTLNLNTGISEKNFSLNLISKSVKAQTALLEKALKILKPGCEMVYSTCSILQEENEEILEKVLSKNKAKIIPIDFESKDLPLLPTRIMGTLCVAPSELYEGFFIAKIKKN
;
A
#
# COMPACT_ATOMS: atom_id res chain seq x y z
N MET A 1 -14.19 -21.47 -6.25
CA MET A 1 -15.29 -20.50 -6.06
C MET A 1 -15.25 -19.45 -7.15
N GLU A 2 -16.41 -18.83 -7.44
CA GLU A 2 -16.51 -17.74 -8.41
C GLU A 2 -16.58 -16.41 -7.70
N ILE A 3 -16.20 -15.33 -8.39
CA ILE A 3 -16.37 -13.97 -7.89
C ILE A 3 -17.86 -13.57 -7.94
N PRO A 4 -18.33 -12.64 -7.10
CA PRO A 4 -19.70 -12.13 -7.17
C PRO A 4 -20.04 -11.62 -8.58
N SER A 5 -21.26 -11.89 -9.06
CA SER A 5 -21.68 -11.52 -10.42
C SER A 5 -21.53 -10.02 -10.69
N PHE A 6 -21.94 -9.18 -9.75
CA PHE A 6 -21.80 -7.73 -9.87
C PHE A 6 -20.34 -7.27 -10.02
N LEU A 7 -19.40 -7.96 -9.36
CA LEU A 7 -17.98 -7.64 -9.50
C LEU A 7 -17.48 -8.06 -10.88
N LYS A 8 -17.87 -9.24 -11.36
CA LYS A 8 -17.50 -9.70 -12.70
C LYS A 8 -18.00 -8.73 -13.76
N GLU A 9 -19.26 -8.29 -13.68
CA GLU A 9 -19.83 -7.30 -14.58
C GLU A 9 -19.07 -5.96 -14.57
N LYS A 10 -18.71 -5.45 -13.37
CA LYS A 10 -17.89 -4.24 -13.25
C LYS A 10 -16.52 -4.40 -13.90
N LEU A 11 -15.83 -5.51 -13.65
CA LEU A 11 -14.51 -5.77 -14.23
C LEU A 11 -14.58 -5.89 -15.76
N ILE A 12 -15.60 -6.57 -16.31
CA ILE A 12 -15.81 -6.66 -17.77
C ILE A 12 -16.08 -5.28 -18.37
N THR A 13 -16.92 -4.48 -17.72
CA THR A 13 -17.23 -3.12 -18.18
C THR A 13 -15.98 -2.24 -18.18
N GLN A 14 -15.13 -2.37 -17.16
CA GLN A 14 -13.95 -1.53 -16.96
C GLN A 14 -12.75 -1.97 -17.80
N TYR A 15 -12.50 -3.28 -17.91
CA TYR A 15 -11.27 -3.85 -18.47
C TYR A 15 -11.49 -4.73 -19.70
N GLY A 16 -12.73 -5.08 -20.02
CA GLY A 16 -13.05 -6.09 -21.03
C GLY A 16 -12.87 -7.53 -20.55
N GLU A 17 -13.37 -8.48 -21.33
CA GLU A 17 -13.41 -9.90 -20.95
C GLU A 17 -12.00 -10.50 -20.75
N GLU A 18 -11.07 -10.23 -21.69
CA GLU A 18 -9.72 -10.82 -21.66
C GLU A 18 -8.94 -10.44 -20.41
N ILE A 19 -8.92 -9.15 -20.05
CA ILE A 19 -8.21 -8.67 -18.85
C ILE A 19 -8.93 -9.15 -17.61
N THR A 20 -10.26 -9.20 -17.59
CA THR A 20 -11.04 -9.74 -16.48
C THR A 20 -10.68 -11.20 -16.19
N GLN A 21 -10.49 -12.03 -17.22
CA GLN A 21 -10.04 -13.42 -17.03
C GLN A 21 -8.64 -13.50 -16.42
N LYS A 22 -7.72 -12.61 -16.82
CA LYS A 22 -6.38 -12.51 -16.20
C LYS A 22 -6.46 -12.12 -14.72
N ILE A 23 -7.33 -11.16 -14.37
CA ILE A 23 -7.60 -10.75 -12.98
C ILE A 23 -8.13 -11.94 -12.16
N ILE A 24 -9.13 -12.67 -12.70
CA ILE A 24 -9.71 -13.84 -12.03
C ILE A 24 -8.66 -14.95 -11.82
N LYS A 25 -7.76 -15.15 -12.80
CA LYS A 25 -6.63 -16.07 -12.65
C LYS A 25 -5.72 -15.63 -11.50
N GLY A 26 -5.43 -14.34 -11.37
CA GLY A 26 -4.66 -13.77 -10.27
C GLY A 26 -5.32 -13.98 -8.91
N TYR A 27 -6.64 -13.87 -8.81
CA TYR A 27 -7.39 -14.18 -7.56
C TYR A 27 -7.33 -15.66 -7.16
N LYS A 28 -7.08 -16.57 -8.11
CA LYS A 28 -6.90 -18.00 -7.86
C LYS A 28 -5.47 -18.40 -7.54
N ALA A 29 -4.51 -17.51 -7.80
CA ALA A 29 -3.11 -17.82 -7.57
C ALA A 29 -2.81 -17.91 -6.06
N LYS A 30 -1.99 -18.89 -5.68
CA LYS A 30 -1.41 -18.95 -4.33
C LYS A 30 -0.29 -17.92 -4.27
N ARG A 31 -0.44 -16.91 -3.43
CA ARG A 31 0.58 -15.84 -3.29
C ARG A 31 1.83 -16.38 -2.64
N LYS A 32 2.97 -15.99 -3.17
CA LYS A 32 4.27 -16.23 -2.57
C LYS A 32 4.45 -15.32 -1.35
N THR A 33 5.20 -15.80 -0.39
CA THR A 33 5.63 -14.99 0.75
C THR A 33 6.65 -13.96 0.29
N THR A 34 6.45 -12.71 0.66
CA THR A 34 7.40 -11.65 0.36
C THR A 34 7.75 -10.87 1.63
N LEU A 35 8.98 -10.38 1.69
CA LEU A 35 9.47 -9.64 2.84
C LEU A 35 10.28 -8.42 2.41
N ARG A 36 10.38 -7.47 3.31
CA ARG A 36 11.23 -6.30 3.20
C ARG A 36 12.29 -6.33 4.31
N VAL A 37 13.54 -6.14 3.93
CA VAL A 37 14.65 -5.95 4.86
C VAL A 37 14.51 -4.61 5.57
N ASN A 38 14.72 -4.60 6.87
CA ASN A 38 14.69 -3.39 7.67
C ASN A 38 16.10 -2.82 7.83
N THR A 39 16.46 -1.90 6.98
CA THR A 39 17.79 -1.27 6.93
C THR A 39 18.11 -0.39 8.14
N LEU A 40 17.14 -0.10 9.01
CA LEU A 40 17.40 0.53 10.32
C LEU A 40 18.08 -0.42 11.33
N LYS A 41 17.97 -1.73 11.12
CA LYS A 41 18.45 -2.76 12.08
C LYS A 41 19.46 -3.72 11.51
N THR A 42 19.43 -3.96 10.21
CA THR A 42 20.28 -4.98 9.59
C THR A 42 20.60 -4.61 8.14
N SER A 43 21.42 -5.40 7.50
CA SER A 43 21.73 -5.29 6.07
C SER A 43 21.07 -6.45 5.29
N LEU A 44 20.89 -6.24 3.99
CA LEU A 44 20.42 -7.29 3.09
C LEU A 44 21.36 -8.52 3.13
N HIS A 45 22.66 -8.31 3.23
CA HIS A 45 23.65 -9.40 3.30
C HIS A 45 23.41 -10.29 4.52
N ASN A 46 23.22 -9.70 5.70
CA ASN A 46 22.93 -10.45 6.92
C ASN A 46 21.62 -11.26 6.83
N VAL A 47 20.58 -10.69 6.20
CA VAL A 47 19.31 -11.40 6.00
C VAL A 47 19.50 -12.58 5.05
N ILE A 48 20.24 -12.41 3.96
CA ILE A 48 20.58 -13.48 3.02
C ILE A 48 21.32 -14.61 3.74
N ASP A 49 22.34 -14.31 4.53
CA ASP A 49 23.11 -15.31 5.30
C ASP A 49 22.22 -16.14 6.23
N VAL A 50 21.21 -15.49 6.86
CA VAL A 50 20.26 -16.20 7.73
C VAL A 50 19.32 -17.08 6.92
N LEU A 51 18.82 -16.62 5.76
CA LEU A 51 17.96 -17.41 4.90
C LEU A 51 18.71 -18.64 4.37
N ASP A 52 19.94 -18.47 3.89
CA ASP A 52 20.79 -19.55 3.38
C ASP A 52 21.10 -20.60 4.47
N LYS A 53 21.46 -20.18 5.69
CA LYS A 53 21.67 -21.08 6.84
C LYS A 53 20.44 -21.90 7.21
N ASN A 54 19.24 -21.39 6.92
CA ASN A 54 17.98 -22.08 7.15
C ASN A 54 17.45 -22.79 5.90
N ASN A 55 18.24 -22.92 4.82
CA ASN A 55 17.86 -23.51 3.53
C ASN A 55 16.60 -22.88 2.92
N ILE A 56 16.39 -21.57 3.13
CA ILE A 56 15.28 -20.82 2.55
C ILE A 56 15.75 -20.18 1.25
N LYS A 57 15.14 -20.61 0.14
CA LYS A 57 15.40 -20.07 -1.20
C LYS A 57 14.62 -18.78 -1.41
N PHE A 58 15.24 -17.83 -2.09
CA PHE A 58 14.63 -16.52 -2.36
C PHE A 58 15.05 -15.99 -3.73
N GLU A 59 14.26 -15.07 -4.26
CA GLU A 59 14.58 -14.24 -5.44
C GLU A 59 14.63 -12.78 -5.05
N ARG A 60 15.48 -12.01 -5.76
CA ARG A 60 15.60 -10.56 -5.62
C ARG A 60 14.52 -9.85 -6.43
N VAL A 61 14.03 -8.74 -5.92
CA VAL A 61 13.09 -7.86 -6.63
C VAL A 61 13.89 -6.75 -7.33
N ASN A 62 13.79 -6.68 -8.67
CA ASN A 62 14.63 -5.79 -9.48
C ASN A 62 14.41 -4.30 -9.18
N TRP A 63 13.21 -3.91 -8.78
CA TRP A 63 12.84 -2.52 -8.52
C TRP A 63 12.99 -2.09 -7.06
N TYR A 64 13.32 -3.01 -6.14
CA TYR A 64 13.56 -2.69 -4.73
C TYR A 64 14.56 -3.63 -4.10
N ASN A 65 15.77 -3.13 -3.84
CA ASN A 65 16.88 -3.93 -3.34
C ASN A 65 16.61 -4.61 -1.99
N ASP A 66 15.77 -3.99 -1.14
CA ASP A 66 15.44 -4.51 0.19
C ASP A 66 14.25 -5.48 0.19
N ALA A 67 13.68 -5.80 -0.98
CA ALA A 67 12.60 -6.77 -1.10
C ALA A 67 13.09 -8.14 -1.57
N LEU A 68 12.55 -9.19 -0.94
CA LEU A 68 12.82 -10.59 -1.31
C LEU A 68 11.51 -11.35 -1.49
N ILE A 69 11.49 -12.25 -2.48
CA ILE A 69 10.43 -13.22 -2.74
C ILE A 69 10.91 -14.57 -2.21
N ILE A 70 10.13 -15.19 -1.34
CA ILE A 70 10.47 -16.48 -0.73
C ILE A 70 9.87 -17.60 -1.57
N GLU A 71 10.71 -18.59 -1.96
CA GLU A 71 10.34 -19.64 -2.91
C GLU A 71 9.81 -20.91 -2.24
N ASN A 72 10.40 -21.33 -1.13
CA ASN A 72 10.18 -22.64 -0.53
C ASN A 72 9.73 -22.62 0.93
N ALA A 73 9.32 -21.45 1.44
CA ALA A 73 8.83 -21.28 2.79
C ALA A 73 7.57 -20.41 2.81
N ASN A 74 6.72 -20.56 3.81
CA ASN A 74 5.52 -19.76 4.01
C ASN A 74 5.75 -18.69 5.09
N GLU A 75 4.77 -17.82 5.31
CA GLU A 75 4.87 -16.75 6.32
C GLU A 75 5.15 -17.28 7.74
N SER A 76 4.55 -18.42 8.13
CA SER A 76 4.75 -19.03 9.45
C SER A 76 6.20 -19.49 9.62
N ASP A 77 6.82 -20.02 8.58
CA ASP A 77 8.23 -20.44 8.62
C ASP A 77 9.14 -19.23 8.82
N ILE A 78 8.88 -18.13 8.10
CA ILE A 78 9.64 -16.87 8.26
C ILE A 78 9.41 -16.24 9.62
N GLN A 79 8.19 -16.29 10.16
CA GLN A 79 7.86 -15.74 11.49
C GLN A 79 8.60 -16.46 12.64
N ASN A 80 9.02 -17.69 12.45
CA ASN A 80 9.79 -18.45 13.42
C ASN A 80 11.26 -18.02 13.50
N LEU A 81 11.78 -17.35 12.48
CA LEU A 81 13.17 -16.88 12.45
C LEU A 81 13.40 -15.70 13.41
N ASP A 82 14.59 -15.65 13.99
CA ASP A 82 14.96 -14.58 14.92
C ASP A 82 15.00 -13.20 14.24
N ILE A 83 15.40 -13.14 12.96
CA ILE A 83 15.37 -11.89 12.17
C ILE A 83 13.96 -11.29 12.07
N TYR A 84 12.91 -12.13 12.02
CA TYR A 84 11.53 -11.64 12.08
C TYR A 84 11.14 -11.19 13.49
N LYS A 85 11.47 -11.98 14.52
CA LYS A 85 11.16 -11.66 15.93
C LYS A 85 11.82 -10.37 16.36
N ASN A 86 13.05 -10.14 15.92
CA ASN A 86 13.86 -8.95 16.23
C ASN A 86 13.46 -7.72 15.38
N GLY A 87 12.57 -7.87 14.39
CA GLY A 87 12.16 -6.78 13.51
C GLY A 87 13.24 -6.37 12.49
N GLU A 88 14.13 -7.27 12.12
CA GLU A 88 15.13 -7.07 11.08
C GLU A 88 14.56 -7.23 9.67
N ILE A 89 13.38 -7.87 9.57
CA ILE A 89 12.56 -7.98 8.37
C ILE A 89 11.11 -7.66 8.68
N TYR A 90 10.34 -7.30 7.64
CA TYR A 90 8.89 -7.10 7.69
C TYR A 90 8.22 -7.90 6.57
N LEU A 91 7.25 -8.77 6.90
CA LEU A 91 6.43 -9.46 5.90
C LEU A 91 5.48 -8.44 5.28
N GLN A 92 5.62 -8.19 3.99
CA GLN A 92 4.88 -7.16 3.26
C GLN A 92 4.66 -7.59 1.82
N SER A 93 3.45 -7.38 1.27
CA SER A 93 3.21 -7.64 -0.14
C SER A 93 3.99 -6.64 -1.01
N LEU A 94 4.47 -7.09 -2.16
CA LEU A 94 5.22 -6.23 -3.09
C LEU A 94 4.43 -5.00 -3.51
N SER A 95 3.13 -5.15 -3.77
CA SER A 95 2.26 -4.02 -4.11
C SER A 95 2.20 -2.97 -3.00
N SER A 96 2.19 -3.41 -1.73
CA SER A 96 2.18 -2.52 -0.57
C SER A 96 3.51 -1.78 -0.35
N MET A 97 4.61 -2.26 -0.95
CA MET A 97 5.90 -1.59 -0.88
C MET A 97 6.03 -0.40 -1.84
N LEU A 98 5.21 -0.35 -2.90
CA LEU A 98 5.29 0.68 -3.95
C LEU A 98 4.96 2.10 -3.47
N PRO A 99 3.86 2.35 -2.71
CA PRO A 99 3.47 3.72 -2.36
C PRO A 99 4.54 4.52 -1.60
N PRO A 100 5.25 3.98 -0.58
CA PRO A 100 6.34 4.70 0.07
C PRO A 100 7.52 5.01 -0.86
N LEU A 101 7.85 4.10 -1.81
CA LEU A 101 8.91 4.32 -2.79
C LEU A 101 8.53 5.42 -3.80
N ILE A 102 7.28 5.41 -4.27
CA ILE A 102 6.75 6.42 -5.20
C ILE A 102 6.64 7.79 -4.51
N LEU A 103 6.25 7.83 -3.23
CA LEU A 103 6.25 9.04 -2.43
C LEU A 103 7.67 9.63 -2.32
N ASN A 104 8.66 8.77 -2.11
CA ASN A 104 10.09 9.12 -1.99
C ASN A 104 10.34 10.33 -1.08
N PRO A 105 9.89 10.25 0.20
CA PRO A 105 10.02 11.38 1.11
C PRO A 105 11.47 11.68 1.43
N GLN A 106 11.76 12.94 1.74
CA GLN A 106 13.11 13.39 2.06
C GLN A 106 13.32 13.47 3.57
N GLU A 107 14.59 13.34 3.99
CA GLU A 107 14.97 13.61 5.38
C GLU A 107 14.61 15.04 5.81
N LYS A 108 14.39 15.25 7.10
CA LYS A 108 14.07 16.53 7.73
C LYS A 108 12.77 17.18 7.25
N THR A 109 11.83 16.36 6.79
CA THR A 109 10.49 16.79 6.39
C THR A 109 9.42 16.28 7.37
N ASP A 110 8.24 16.92 7.32
CA ASP A 110 7.06 16.49 8.05
C ASP A 110 6.24 15.54 7.18
N ILE A 111 6.07 14.30 7.61
CA ILE A 111 5.41 13.24 6.84
C ILE A 111 4.18 12.74 7.59
N LEU A 112 3.05 12.61 6.89
CA LEU A 112 1.83 12.01 7.42
C LEU A 112 1.48 10.72 6.69
N ASP A 113 1.31 9.62 7.43
CA ASP A 113 0.64 8.40 6.98
C ASP A 113 -0.79 8.41 7.55
N MET A 114 -1.80 8.60 6.69
CA MET A 114 -3.17 8.92 7.11
C MET A 114 -4.01 7.71 7.53
N ALA A 115 -3.61 6.48 7.16
CA ALA A 115 -4.32 5.24 7.52
C ALA A 115 -3.30 4.13 7.77
N ALA A 116 -2.47 4.35 8.79
CA ALA A 116 -1.15 3.76 8.92
C ALA A 116 -1.12 2.28 9.34
N ALA A 117 -2.15 1.79 10.06
CA ALA A 117 -2.10 0.43 10.58
C ALA A 117 -2.18 -0.64 9.48
N PRO A 118 -1.38 -1.71 9.59
CA PRO A 118 -0.60 -2.14 10.75
C PRO A 118 0.82 -1.58 10.86
N GLY A 119 1.28 -0.67 9.97
CA GLY A 119 2.57 0.01 10.08
C GLY A 119 3.63 -0.37 9.03
N GLY A 120 3.32 -1.24 8.08
CA GLY A 120 4.27 -1.65 7.05
C GLY A 120 4.79 -0.49 6.21
N LYS A 121 3.90 0.41 5.77
CA LYS A 121 4.25 1.60 4.99
C LYS A 121 4.92 2.67 5.86
N THR A 122 4.42 2.90 7.08
CA THR A 122 5.04 3.83 8.04
C THR A 122 6.48 3.44 8.35
N THR A 123 6.73 2.16 8.64
CA THR A 123 8.09 1.68 8.95
C THR A 123 9.00 1.68 7.72
N GLN A 124 8.45 1.50 6.52
CA GLN A 124 9.18 1.65 5.27
C GLN A 124 9.56 3.12 5.01
N ILE A 125 8.66 4.07 5.26
CA ILE A 125 8.98 5.51 5.22
C ILE A 125 10.14 5.81 6.19
N ALA A 126 10.09 5.29 7.41
CA ALA A 126 11.15 5.49 8.39
C ALA A 126 12.51 4.95 7.92
N THR A 127 12.55 3.81 7.19
CA THR A 127 13.78 3.30 6.58
C THR A 127 14.27 4.21 5.45
N ILE A 128 13.39 4.69 4.58
CA ILE A 128 13.74 5.58 3.45
C ILE A 128 14.40 6.88 3.96
N VAL A 129 13.89 7.44 5.04
CA VAL A 129 14.41 8.68 5.63
C VAL A 129 15.40 8.44 6.78
N ASN A 130 15.91 7.23 6.96
CA ASN A 130 16.87 6.86 8.02
C ASN A 130 16.45 7.34 9.44
N ASN A 131 15.16 7.31 9.76
CA ASN A 131 14.60 7.91 11.00
C ASN A 131 14.87 9.42 11.16
N ASN A 132 15.24 10.12 10.10
CA ASN A 132 15.60 11.54 10.12
C ASN A 132 14.52 12.44 9.53
N ALA A 133 13.25 12.21 9.92
CA ALA A 133 12.08 13.02 9.57
C ALA A 133 11.04 12.96 10.69
N SER A 134 10.11 13.91 10.72
CA SER A 134 8.95 13.90 11.62
C SER A 134 7.82 13.08 11.00
N ILE A 135 7.67 11.82 11.40
CA ILE A 135 6.61 10.96 10.87
C ILE A 135 5.44 10.93 11.84
N THR A 136 4.25 11.32 11.35
CA THR A 136 2.97 11.12 12.06
C THR A 136 2.21 9.99 11.39
N ALA A 137 1.86 8.97 12.15
CA ALA A 137 1.10 7.80 11.70
C ALA A 137 -0.31 7.83 12.33
N CYS A 138 -1.33 8.09 11.50
CA CYS A 138 -2.71 8.23 11.96
C CYS A 138 -3.49 6.90 11.79
N GLU A 139 -4.21 6.50 12.83
CA GLU A 139 -5.12 5.35 12.77
C GLU A 139 -6.37 5.62 13.62
N LEU A 140 -7.54 5.36 13.03
CA LEU A 140 -8.83 5.58 13.70
C LEU A 140 -9.14 4.51 14.75
N ASN A 141 -8.86 3.26 14.43
CA ASN A 141 -9.21 2.12 15.26
C ASN A 141 -8.15 1.88 16.35
N LYS A 142 -8.55 1.95 17.62
CA LYS A 142 -7.64 1.80 18.77
C LYS A 142 -6.87 0.46 18.75
N ILE A 143 -7.55 -0.65 18.43
CA ILE A 143 -6.90 -1.98 18.40
C ILE A 143 -5.86 -2.03 17.28
N ARG A 144 -6.17 -1.48 16.11
CA ARG A 144 -5.20 -1.39 15.00
C ARG A 144 -4.06 -0.43 15.33
N ALA A 145 -4.33 0.66 16.05
CA ALA A 145 -3.31 1.59 16.51
C ALA A 145 -2.31 0.94 17.49
N GLU A 146 -2.76 0.03 18.36
CA GLU A 146 -1.84 -0.73 19.22
C GLU A 146 -0.93 -1.68 18.40
N ARG A 147 -1.45 -2.31 17.35
CA ARG A 147 -0.62 -3.08 16.40
C ARG A 147 0.38 -2.20 15.65
N LEU A 148 -0.05 -1.01 15.26
CA LEU A 148 0.82 -0.02 14.63
C LEU A 148 1.97 0.38 15.56
N LYS A 149 1.69 0.73 16.80
CA LYS A 149 2.70 1.06 17.83
C LYS A 149 3.70 -0.09 18.02
N TYR A 150 3.18 -1.30 18.21
CA TYR A 150 4.01 -2.50 18.35
C TYR A 150 4.95 -2.70 17.16
N ASN A 151 4.45 -2.55 15.93
CA ASN A 151 5.26 -2.73 14.74
C ASN A 151 6.29 -1.60 14.55
N ILE A 152 5.94 -0.36 14.87
CA ILE A 152 6.87 0.78 14.88
C ILE A 152 8.02 0.51 15.84
N GLU A 153 7.71 0.11 17.09
CA GLU A 153 8.70 -0.21 18.11
C GLU A 153 9.56 -1.42 17.69
N LYS A 154 8.93 -2.51 17.28
CA LYS A 154 9.61 -3.73 16.83
C LYS A 154 10.58 -3.45 15.68
N GLN A 155 10.19 -2.59 14.74
CA GLN A 155 11.03 -2.22 13.58
C GLN A 155 12.08 -1.14 13.93
N GLY A 156 12.05 -0.56 15.13
CA GLY A 156 12.94 0.54 15.51
C GLY A 156 12.69 1.83 14.72
N ALA A 157 11.49 1.98 14.17
CA ALA A 157 11.09 3.17 13.45
C ALA A 157 10.73 4.30 14.44
N LYS A 158 11.04 5.55 14.06
CA LYS A 158 10.63 6.75 14.81
C LYS A 158 9.42 7.37 14.16
N ALA A 159 8.24 7.18 14.76
CA ALA A 159 7.00 7.79 14.30
C ALA A 159 6.07 8.06 15.49
N TYR A 160 5.37 9.17 15.44
CA TYR A 160 4.31 9.50 16.41
C TYR A 160 2.98 8.87 15.98
N VAL A 161 2.36 8.07 16.83
CA VAL A 161 1.06 7.45 16.55
C VAL A 161 -0.06 8.33 17.04
N MET A 162 -0.84 8.87 16.12
CA MET A 162 -2.02 9.68 16.38
C MET A 162 -3.29 8.82 16.26
N VAL A 163 -3.93 8.51 17.39
CA VAL A 163 -5.16 7.71 17.41
C VAL A 163 -6.37 8.63 17.20
N THR A 164 -6.72 8.87 15.93
CA THR A 164 -7.82 9.78 15.56
C THR A 164 -8.35 9.45 14.17
N ASP A 165 -9.51 10.01 13.85
CA ASP A 165 -10.01 10.04 12.48
C ASP A 165 -9.20 11.07 11.67
N ALA A 166 -8.47 10.63 10.66
CA ALA A 166 -7.63 11.51 9.84
C ALA A 166 -8.41 12.65 9.17
N ARG A 167 -9.72 12.51 8.95
CA ARG A 167 -10.59 13.57 8.46
C ARG A 167 -10.74 14.74 9.45
N ARG A 168 -10.46 14.48 10.74
CA ARG A 168 -10.56 15.44 11.85
C ARG A 168 -9.22 16.04 12.27
N ILE A 169 -8.11 15.68 11.63
CA ILE A 169 -6.82 16.34 11.87
C ILE A 169 -7.02 17.85 11.67
N ASP A 170 -6.57 18.66 12.64
CA ASP A 170 -6.73 20.08 12.56
C ASP A 170 -6.04 20.63 11.29
N SER A 171 -6.71 21.58 10.62
CA SER A 171 -6.17 22.22 9.41
C SER A 171 -4.98 23.15 9.69
N PHE A 172 -4.65 23.36 10.95
CA PHE A 172 -3.44 24.05 11.38
C PHE A 172 -2.18 23.21 11.11
N PHE A 173 -2.31 21.88 11.14
CA PHE A 173 -1.23 21.00 10.73
C PHE A 173 -1.02 21.08 9.22
N SER A 174 0.26 21.05 8.83
CA SER A 174 0.66 20.99 7.42
C SER A 174 1.85 20.09 7.26
N PHE A 175 1.89 19.31 6.15
CA PHE A 175 2.88 18.29 5.91
C PHE A 175 3.57 18.50 4.56
N ASP A 176 4.86 18.13 4.49
CA ASP A 176 5.63 18.15 3.24
C ASP A 176 5.28 16.95 2.36
N ASN A 177 5.03 15.80 2.99
CA ASN A 177 4.62 14.59 2.30
C ASN A 177 3.43 13.93 3.00
N ILE A 178 2.48 13.41 2.22
CA ILE A 178 1.36 12.64 2.75
C ILE A 178 1.26 11.30 2.01
N LEU A 179 1.19 10.22 2.76
CA LEU A 179 0.76 8.92 2.27
C LEU A 179 -0.69 8.70 2.69
N LEU A 180 -1.58 8.51 1.72
CA LEU A 180 -2.96 8.10 1.93
C LEU A 180 -3.18 6.74 1.27
N ASP A 181 -2.85 5.66 2.01
CA ASP A 181 -3.27 4.32 1.64
C ASP A 181 -4.71 4.12 2.15
N ALA A 182 -5.66 4.50 1.30
CA ALA A 182 -7.03 4.73 1.72
C ALA A 182 -7.78 3.42 2.01
N PRO A 183 -8.63 3.38 3.05
CA PRO A 183 -9.50 2.23 3.29
C PRO A 183 -10.39 2.00 2.06
N CYS A 184 -10.44 0.76 1.58
CA CYS A 184 -11.12 0.40 0.34
C CYS A 184 -11.89 -0.92 0.47
N SER A 185 -12.57 -1.32 -0.59
CA SER A 185 -13.28 -2.62 -0.64
C SER A 185 -12.34 -3.82 -0.61
N GLY A 186 -11.09 -3.63 -0.99
CA GLY A 186 -10.11 -4.72 -1.12
C GLY A 186 -10.31 -5.56 -2.38
N SER A 187 -10.93 -5.00 -3.43
CA SER A 187 -11.18 -5.75 -4.68
C SER A 187 -9.92 -6.32 -5.31
N GLY A 188 -8.75 -5.71 -5.10
CA GLY A 188 -7.47 -6.20 -5.60
C GLY A 188 -6.85 -7.34 -4.77
N THR A 189 -7.32 -7.54 -3.53
CA THR A 189 -6.73 -8.53 -2.59
C THR A 189 -7.54 -9.81 -2.47
N LEU A 190 -8.59 -9.95 -3.26
CA LEU A 190 -9.46 -11.13 -3.21
C LEU A 190 -8.66 -12.43 -3.42
N ASN A 191 -9.04 -13.46 -2.68
CA ASN A 191 -8.46 -14.79 -2.79
C ASN A 191 -9.58 -15.83 -2.90
N LEU A 192 -9.71 -16.44 -4.08
CA LEU A 192 -10.76 -17.41 -4.34
C LEU A 192 -10.53 -18.77 -3.66
N ASN A 193 -9.32 -19.03 -3.17
CA ASN A 193 -9.01 -20.27 -2.44
C ASN A 193 -9.54 -20.22 -0.99
N THR A 194 -9.65 -19.02 -0.39
CA THR A 194 -10.18 -18.84 0.97
C THR A 194 -11.67 -18.53 1.00
N GLY A 195 -12.26 -18.32 -0.16
CA GLY A 195 -13.67 -17.98 -0.35
C GLY A 195 -13.97 -16.49 -0.19
N ILE A 196 -14.86 -16.01 -1.05
CA ILE A 196 -15.42 -14.65 -0.97
C ILE A 196 -16.86 -14.79 -0.47
N SER A 197 -17.14 -14.24 0.69
CA SER A 197 -18.50 -14.10 1.18
C SER A 197 -19.09 -12.77 0.69
N GLU A 198 -20.29 -12.78 0.16
CA GLU A 198 -21.02 -11.54 -0.17
C GLU A 198 -21.22 -10.63 1.05
N LYS A 199 -21.13 -11.19 2.26
CA LYS A 199 -21.13 -10.41 3.50
C LYS A 199 -19.86 -9.57 3.65
N ASN A 200 -18.74 -10.04 3.10
CA ASN A 200 -17.44 -9.39 3.21
C ASN A 200 -17.10 -8.52 2.01
N PHE A 201 -17.75 -8.73 0.85
CA PHE A 201 -17.56 -7.92 -0.35
C PHE A 201 -18.90 -7.60 -1.00
N SER A 202 -19.33 -6.34 -0.97
CA SER A 202 -20.65 -5.90 -1.40
C SER A 202 -20.63 -4.49 -2.01
N LEU A 203 -21.67 -4.16 -2.79
CA LEU A 203 -21.86 -2.80 -3.32
C LEU A 203 -21.93 -1.74 -2.21
N ASN A 204 -22.53 -2.09 -1.07
CA ASN A 204 -22.59 -1.18 0.09
C ASN A 204 -21.19 -0.89 0.67
N LEU A 205 -20.30 -1.89 0.70
CA LEU A 205 -18.91 -1.71 1.11
C LEU A 205 -18.19 -0.75 0.17
N ILE A 206 -18.31 -0.96 -1.15
CA ILE A 206 -17.72 -0.06 -2.17
C ILE A 206 -18.22 1.37 -1.96
N SER A 207 -19.54 1.56 -1.86
CA SER A 207 -20.15 2.90 -1.68
C SER A 207 -19.67 3.59 -0.39
N LYS A 208 -19.52 2.85 0.72
CA LYS A 208 -18.98 3.38 1.98
C LYS A 208 -17.50 3.75 1.84
N SER A 209 -16.72 2.93 1.17
CA SER A 209 -15.30 3.18 0.90
C SER A 209 -15.11 4.44 0.07
N VAL A 210 -15.84 4.59 -1.04
CA VAL A 210 -15.81 5.78 -1.90
C VAL A 210 -16.07 7.07 -1.12
N LYS A 211 -17.08 7.06 -0.22
CA LYS A 211 -17.38 8.23 0.63
C LYS A 211 -16.23 8.56 1.58
N ALA A 212 -15.64 7.54 2.21
CA ALA A 212 -14.52 7.71 3.13
C ALA A 212 -13.26 8.22 2.40
N GLN A 213 -12.93 7.61 1.27
CA GLN A 213 -11.80 7.94 0.42
C GLN A 213 -11.88 9.38 -0.09
N THR A 214 -13.06 9.80 -0.59
CA THR A 214 -13.29 11.18 -1.03
C THR A 214 -12.98 12.17 0.10
N ALA A 215 -13.55 11.96 1.28
CA ALA A 215 -13.35 12.86 2.42
C ALA A 215 -11.90 12.85 2.95
N LEU A 216 -11.22 11.70 2.90
CA LEU A 216 -9.81 11.59 3.29
C LEU A 216 -8.90 12.32 2.29
N LEU A 217 -9.13 12.16 0.99
CA LEU A 217 -8.34 12.83 -0.04
C LEU A 217 -8.53 14.36 -0.02
N GLU A 218 -9.78 14.84 0.15
CA GLU A 218 -10.05 16.28 0.33
C GLU A 218 -9.32 16.84 1.56
N LYS A 219 -9.30 16.07 2.66
CA LYS A 219 -8.57 16.46 3.86
C LYS A 219 -7.05 16.45 3.65
N ALA A 220 -6.52 15.42 3.00
CA ALA A 220 -5.10 15.32 2.67
C ALA A 220 -4.63 16.55 1.88
N LEU A 221 -5.36 16.91 0.81
CA LEU A 221 -5.04 18.09 0.02
C LEU A 221 -5.12 19.40 0.80
N LYS A 222 -6.03 19.49 1.79
CA LYS A 222 -6.13 20.68 2.65
C LYS A 222 -4.90 20.87 3.51
N ILE A 223 -4.35 19.78 4.09
CA ILE A 223 -3.22 19.82 5.02
C ILE A 223 -1.86 19.54 4.37
N LEU A 224 -1.81 19.23 3.07
CA LEU A 224 -0.57 19.19 2.30
C LEU A 224 -0.09 20.63 2.05
N LYS A 225 1.18 20.91 2.24
CA LYS A 225 1.79 22.20 1.94
C LYS A 225 1.73 22.52 0.44
N PRO A 226 1.56 23.77 0.00
CA PRO A 226 1.65 24.15 -1.41
C PRO A 226 3.00 23.74 -2.02
N GLY A 227 3.00 23.30 -3.26
CA GLY A 227 4.19 22.81 -3.95
C GLY A 227 4.65 21.40 -3.55
N CYS A 228 4.05 20.80 -2.51
CA CYS A 228 4.41 19.49 -1.99
C CYS A 228 3.59 18.36 -2.60
N GLU A 229 4.00 17.13 -2.33
CA GLU A 229 3.50 15.93 -3.00
C GLU A 229 2.91 14.92 -2.03
N MET A 230 1.92 14.19 -2.49
CA MET A 230 1.33 13.07 -1.79
C MET A 230 1.15 11.86 -2.69
N VAL A 231 1.03 10.69 -2.09
CA VAL A 231 0.59 9.48 -2.77
C VAL A 231 -0.77 9.06 -2.22
N TYR A 232 -1.71 8.87 -3.15
CA TYR A 232 -2.97 8.19 -2.92
C TYR A 232 -2.85 6.76 -3.41
N SER A 233 -3.22 5.78 -2.60
CA SER A 233 -3.23 4.38 -2.98
C SER A 233 -4.41 3.63 -2.38
N THR A 234 -4.78 2.53 -3.03
CA THR A 234 -5.79 1.58 -2.54
C THR A 234 -5.41 0.16 -2.94
N CYS A 235 -5.80 -0.81 -2.15
CA CYS A 235 -5.81 -2.22 -2.56
C CYS A 235 -7.09 -2.57 -3.36
N SER A 236 -7.62 -1.62 -4.12
CA SER A 236 -8.74 -1.79 -5.05
C SER A 236 -8.29 -1.58 -6.48
N ILE A 237 -8.91 -2.32 -7.42
CA ILE A 237 -8.73 -2.16 -8.87
C ILE A 237 -9.97 -1.55 -9.54
N LEU A 238 -10.94 -1.07 -8.76
CA LEU A 238 -12.17 -0.48 -9.26
C LEU A 238 -12.02 1.04 -9.48
N GLN A 239 -12.40 1.53 -10.64
CA GLN A 239 -12.36 2.96 -11.00
C GLN A 239 -13.15 3.83 -10.02
N GLU A 240 -14.26 3.30 -9.49
CA GLU A 240 -15.09 4.01 -8.51
C GLU A 240 -14.33 4.40 -7.24
N GLU A 241 -13.35 3.59 -6.82
CA GLU A 241 -12.52 3.82 -5.63
C GLU A 241 -11.19 4.52 -5.95
N ASN A 242 -10.88 4.74 -7.22
CA ASN A 242 -9.61 5.21 -7.71
C ASN A 242 -9.79 6.46 -8.58
N GLU A 243 -9.87 6.30 -9.90
CA GLU A 243 -9.85 7.40 -10.87
C GLU A 243 -11.04 8.35 -10.71
N GLU A 244 -12.25 7.84 -10.44
CA GLU A 244 -13.43 8.69 -10.29
C GLU A 244 -13.34 9.61 -9.07
N ILE A 245 -12.71 9.12 -7.98
CA ILE A 245 -12.44 9.95 -6.81
C ILE A 245 -11.42 11.03 -7.15
N LEU A 246 -10.33 10.66 -7.83
CA LEU A 246 -9.30 11.61 -8.24
C LEU A 246 -9.88 12.70 -9.13
N GLU A 247 -10.63 12.35 -10.18
CA GLU A 247 -11.27 13.30 -11.08
C GLU A 247 -12.19 14.26 -10.31
N LYS A 248 -13.04 13.72 -9.43
CA LYS A 248 -13.98 14.50 -8.64
C LYS A 248 -13.30 15.46 -7.67
N VAL A 249 -12.24 15.01 -6.98
CA VAL A 249 -11.58 15.80 -5.94
C VAL A 249 -10.60 16.79 -6.54
N LEU A 250 -9.78 16.37 -7.51
CA LEU A 250 -8.78 17.24 -8.11
C LEU A 250 -9.40 18.39 -8.93
N SER A 251 -10.56 18.15 -9.56
CA SER A 251 -11.29 19.21 -10.28
C SER A 251 -11.69 20.40 -9.40
N LYS A 252 -11.83 20.18 -8.08
CA LYS A 252 -12.23 21.18 -7.09
C LYS A 252 -11.06 21.79 -6.32
N ASN A 253 -9.89 21.18 -6.43
CA ASN A 253 -8.73 21.56 -5.64
C ASN A 253 -7.57 21.97 -6.57
N LYS A 254 -6.71 22.86 -6.10
CA LYS A 254 -5.51 23.28 -6.85
C LYS A 254 -4.43 22.18 -6.74
N ALA A 255 -4.68 21.02 -7.37
CA ALA A 255 -3.77 19.90 -7.37
C ALA A 255 -3.82 19.15 -8.70
N LYS A 256 -2.73 18.47 -9.04
CA LYS A 256 -2.60 17.73 -10.30
C LYS A 256 -1.90 16.39 -10.10
N ILE A 257 -2.19 15.43 -10.96
CA ILE A 257 -1.42 14.19 -11.06
C ILE A 257 -0.02 14.50 -11.58
N ILE A 258 0.98 13.87 -10.96
CA ILE A 258 2.34 13.79 -11.47
C ILE A 258 2.53 12.39 -12.01
N PRO A 259 3.01 12.24 -13.26
CA PRO A 259 3.33 10.93 -13.80
C PRO A 259 4.28 10.18 -12.88
N ILE A 260 3.94 8.95 -12.57
CA ILE A 260 4.80 8.05 -11.82
C ILE A 260 5.84 7.52 -12.78
N ASP A 261 7.08 7.99 -12.61
CA ASP A 261 8.25 7.48 -13.29
C ASP A 261 8.84 6.34 -12.44
N PHE A 262 8.33 5.15 -12.66
CA PHE A 262 8.76 3.96 -11.94
C PHE A 262 9.15 2.90 -12.96
N GLU A 263 10.45 2.81 -13.20
CA GLU A 263 11.00 1.84 -14.14
C GLU A 263 10.89 0.42 -13.57
N SER A 264 9.77 -0.23 -13.79
CA SER A 264 9.67 -1.66 -13.64
C SER A 264 8.91 -2.28 -14.80
N LYS A 265 9.65 -2.90 -15.70
CA LYS A 265 9.10 -3.72 -16.79
C LYS A 265 8.40 -4.98 -16.28
N ASP A 266 8.58 -5.31 -15.00
CA ASP A 266 8.11 -6.56 -14.39
C ASP A 266 6.79 -6.41 -13.64
N LEU A 267 6.25 -5.19 -13.52
CA LEU A 267 4.93 -4.99 -12.90
C LEU A 267 3.81 -5.40 -13.85
N PRO A 268 2.91 -6.31 -13.45
CA PRO A 268 1.73 -6.64 -14.24
C PRO A 268 0.73 -5.49 -14.14
N LEU A 269 0.76 -4.55 -15.09
CA LEU A 269 -0.08 -3.37 -15.06
C LEU A 269 -1.43 -3.61 -15.75
N LEU A 270 -2.49 -3.08 -15.14
CA LEU A 270 -3.80 -2.88 -15.72
C LEU A 270 -3.86 -1.48 -16.37
N PRO A 271 -4.65 -1.31 -17.44
CA PRO A 271 -4.87 0.01 -18.03
C PRO A 271 -5.56 0.94 -17.02
N THR A 272 -5.11 2.19 -16.96
CA THR A 272 -5.70 3.25 -16.15
C THR A 272 -6.27 4.35 -17.04
N ARG A 273 -7.34 4.99 -16.59
CA ARG A 273 -8.02 6.07 -17.31
C ARG A 273 -7.29 7.41 -17.16
N ILE A 274 -6.56 7.59 -16.04
CA ILE A 274 -5.78 8.79 -15.77
C ILE A 274 -4.31 8.50 -16.09
N MET A 275 -3.78 9.19 -17.09
CA MET A 275 -2.38 9.06 -17.47
C MET A 275 -1.45 9.39 -16.28
N GLY A 276 -0.41 8.58 -16.09
CA GLY A 276 0.59 8.77 -15.04
C GLY A 276 0.23 8.11 -13.71
N THR A 277 -0.91 7.43 -13.61
CA THR A 277 -1.23 6.55 -12.48
C THR A 277 -0.82 5.11 -12.77
N LEU A 278 -0.72 4.27 -11.75
CA LEU A 278 -0.44 2.84 -11.86
C LEU A 278 -1.58 2.03 -11.26
N CYS A 279 -1.96 0.95 -11.95
CA CYS A 279 -2.82 -0.08 -11.38
C CYS A 279 -2.16 -1.44 -11.60
N VAL A 280 -1.76 -2.10 -10.51
CA VAL A 280 -1.12 -3.42 -10.54
C VAL A 280 -2.20 -4.49 -10.60
N ALA A 281 -2.05 -5.48 -11.48
CA ALA A 281 -2.95 -6.63 -11.57
C ALA A 281 -2.66 -7.64 -10.46
N PRO A 282 -3.70 -8.31 -9.89
CA PRO A 282 -3.48 -9.42 -8.98
C PRO A 282 -2.79 -10.59 -9.70
N SER A 283 -1.81 -11.20 -9.03
CA SER A 283 -1.05 -12.34 -9.52
C SER A 283 -0.54 -13.20 -8.35
N GLU A 284 0.35 -14.16 -8.60
CA GLU A 284 1.01 -14.90 -7.52
C GLU A 284 2.01 -14.05 -6.71
N LEU A 285 2.54 -12.96 -7.28
CA LEU A 285 3.48 -12.05 -6.62
C LEU A 285 2.84 -10.77 -6.12
N TYR A 286 1.79 -10.29 -6.78
CA TYR A 286 1.22 -8.98 -6.54
C TYR A 286 -0.25 -9.05 -6.13
N GLU A 287 -0.64 -8.22 -5.21
CA GLU A 287 -2.04 -7.84 -5.00
C GLU A 287 -2.45 -6.80 -6.03
N GLY A 288 -3.72 -6.79 -6.41
CA GLY A 288 -4.27 -5.68 -7.18
C GLY A 288 -4.19 -4.39 -6.38
N PHE A 289 -3.59 -3.34 -6.97
CA PHE A 289 -3.24 -2.14 -6.22
C PHE A 289 -3.21 -0.91 -7.13
N PHE A 290 -3.86 0.16 -6.72
CA PHE A 290 -3.85 1.43 -7.45
C PHE A 290 -2.97 2.47 -6.76
N ILE A 291 -2.25 3.28 -7.55
CA ILE A 291 -1.37 4.32 -7.03
C ILE A 291 -1.44 5.57 -7.91
N ALA A 292 -1.58 6.72 -7.28
CA ALA A 292 -1.50 8.03 -7.91
C ALA A 292 -0.59 8.95 -7.11
N LYS A 293 0.32 9.65 -7.78
CA LYS A 293 1.15 10.70 -7.18
C LYS A 293 0.53 12.06 -7.51
N ILE A 294 0.33 12.88 -6.50
CA ILE A 294 -0.41 14.14 -6.60
C ILE A 294 0.48 15.26 -6.07
N LYS A 295 0.51 16.39 -6.79
CA LYS A 295 1.16 17.63 -6.34
C LYS A 295 0.11 18.69 -6.10
N LYS A 296 0.20 19.36 -4.96
CA LYS A 296 -0.57 20.56 -4.66
C LYS A 296 0.10 21.78 -5.32
N ASN A 297 -0.68 22.58 -6.04
CA ASN A 297 -0.18 23.81 -6.67
C ASN A 297 0.00 24.92 -5.64
#